data_148c05a27831e3b9075cb049da234cb7
#
_entry.id   148c05a27831e3b9075cb049da234cb7
#
_cell.length_a   1.000
_cell.length_b   1.000
_cell.length_c   1.000
_cell.angle_alpha   90.00
_cell.angle_beta   90.00
_cell.angle_gamma   90.00
#
_symmetry.space_group_name_H-M   'P 1'
#
loop_
_entity.id
_entity.type
_entity.pdbx_description
1 polymer ?
#
loop_
_entity_poly.entity_id
_entity_poly.type
_entity_poly.pdbx_seq_one_letter_code
_entity_poly.pdbx_strand_id
1 'polypeptide(L)'
;MSVLFLCLAFALGLRAQSTGAQGGDGAAQAKAAYAQGMAALQSADLASARAAFERAARLAPRSPEAHNSLGWVLLAQNEIDPAIAEFQAAVNLTFDFSQAHMNLSNALLRKGDAKGAIREAREAVRFAPTDSEAYRTLARARDFSGDAAGATKEMRRAVELDPGRAELHDDLGSLLVHEGQTKEAESEFSEALRLRPDFAPAHLHLGVLLFEQKAFDAAAGQLNDATRLDAGNAQAHFYLGQALNEKGDAEGAVRALQMAVKLQPGFFEAQNLLGLWLQRSGNVDEAVTAFREAVKLQPENPDGHNNLGLALLQTGNASISIPEFQAALRLRPRDTRYQTNLGVAYLQKTDFDAAVGEFQAALQTSPQDATLHYDLGLALKLKDKLTEATAEFRKAEELDPQQADVHYTLGVTLWQQGDFPAAAEELRAAVHAKPDYAEAYYTLGSVLKQQGKLEEAATALREAIRLQPDFAGAHTTLAGVLRQLGDTAGAAAESKAGAEIGKQKTDQQAALFATNSGKRLLNSGDLDGAISQFRSAIGAAPEYAGAHFQLGLALQRKGEKDEAAKEFRRAAELDPRLAAP
;
A
#
# COMPACT_ATOMS: atom_id res chain seq x y z
N MET A 1 -19.76 3.62 20.76
CA MET A 1 -20.85 4.30 21.50
C MET A 1 -22.25 3.69 21.30
N SER A 2 -22.43 2.72 20.42
CA SER A 2 -23.76 2.16 20.09
C SER A 2 -24.26 1.00 20.99
N VAL A 3 -23.51 0.57 22.00
CA VAL A 3 -23.91 -0.54 22.90
C VAL A 3 -24.75 -0.08 24.09
N LEU A 4 -24.85 1.24 24.28
CA LEU A 4 -25.55 1.82 25.46
C LEU A 4 -27.10 1.83 25.37
N PHE A 5 -27.69 1.61 24.19
CA PHE A 5 -29.13 1.78 24.00
C PHE A 5 -30.00 0.54 24.29
N LEU A 6 -29.42 -0.65 24.41
CA LEU A 6 -30.19 -1.91 24.61
C LEU A 6 -30.61 -2.23 26.07
N CYS A 7 -30.10 -1.47 27.06
CA CYS A 7 -30.46 -1.68 28.47
C CYS A 7 -31.65 -0.86 28.97
N LEU A 8 -32.22 0.02 28.13
CA LEU A 8 -33.24 0.98 28.59
C LEU A 8 -34.70 0.47 28.64
N ALA A 9 -34.97 -0.75 28.16
CA ALA A 9 -36.35 -1.23 27.98
C ALA A 9 -36.95 -2.00 29.15
N PHE A 10 -36.22 -2.32 30.22
CA PHE A 10 -36.75 -3.17 31.31
C PHE A 10 -36.61 -2.54 32.71
N ALA A 11 -37.18 -1.38 32.92
CA ALA A 11 -37.38 -0.81 34.26
C ALA A 11 -38.77 -1.21 34.85
N LEU A 12 -39.13 -2.51 34.85
CA LEU A 12 -40.35 -2.96 35.53
C LEU A 12 -40.17 -4.36 36.07
N GLY A 13 -40.02 -4.48 37.36
CA GLY A 13 -40.31 -5.76 37.99
C GLY A 13 -39.40 -6.33 39.06
N LEU A 14 -38.96 -5.56 40.04
CA LEU A 14 -38.64 -6.14 41.34
C LEU A 14 -39.94 -6.66 41.97
N ARG A 15 -40.35 -7.88 41.64
CA ARG A 15 -41.42 -8.58 42.41
C ARG A 15 -40.89 -8.88 43.81
N ALA A 16 -41.25 -8.05 44.76
CA ALA A 16 -41.05 -8.31 46.16
C ALA A 16 -41.93 -9.51 46.59
N GLN A 17 -41.34 -10.70 46.66
CA GLN A 17 -41.96 -11.75 47.52
C GLN A 17 -41.69 -11.39 48.97
N SER A 18 -42.70 -10.79 49.62
CA SER A 18 -42.72 -10.52 51.05
C SER A 18 -42.79 -11.80 51.86
N THR A 19 -41.67 -12.18 52.46
CA THR A 19 -41.69 -13.12 53.59
C THR A 19 -40.98 -12.46 54.79
N GLY A 20 -41.72 -12.01 55.76
CA GLY A 20 -41.25 -11.69 57.10
C GLY A 20 -40.88 -10.21 57.36
N ALA A 21 -41.42 -9.68 58.42
CA ALA A 21 -41.38 -8.26 58.87
C ALA A 21 -40.00 -7.74 59.35
N GLN A 22 -38.87 -8.22 58.85
CA GLN A 22 -37.51 -7.69 59.09
C GLN A 22 -36.73 -7.40 57.81
N GLY A 23 -37.35 -7.49 56.63
CA GLY A 23 -36.70 -7.33 55.31
C GLY A 23 -36.92 -5.96 54.63
N GLY A 24 -37.71 -5.06 55.18
CA GLY A 24 -38.14 -3.85 54.49
C GLY A 24 -37.02 -2.86 54.15
N ASP A 25 -36.09 -2.67 55.03
CA ASP A 25 -35.01 -1.67 54.87
C ASP A 25 -33.91 -2.18 53.89
N GLY A 26 -33.52 -3.44 53.99
CA GLY A 26 -32.54 -4.05 53.10
C GLY A 26 -33.00 -4.11 51.62
N ALA A 27 -34.27 -4.48 51.40
CA ALA A 27 -34.85 -4.49 50.05
C ALA A 27 -34.96 -3.10 49.43
N ALA A 28 -35.33 -2.08 50.22
CA ALA A 28 -35.35 -0.68 49.78
C ALA A 28 -33.95 -0.19 49.44
N GLN A 29 -32.94 -0.51 50.25
CA GLN A 29 -31.53 -0.20 50.00
C GLN A 29 -30.98 -0.92 48.77
N ALA A 30 -31.32 -2.17 48.54
CA ALA A 30 -30.93 -2.92 47.34
C ALA A 30 -31.52 -2.26 46.07
N LYS A 31 -32.79 -1.90 46.11
CA LYS A 31 -33.49 -1.21 45.03
C LYS A 31 -32.85 0.16 44.74
N ALA A 32 -32.51 0.91 45.78
CA ALA A 32 -31.82 2.20 45.63
C ALA A 32 -30.42 2.02 45.04
N ALA A 33 -29.63 1.04 45.47
CA ALA A 33 -28.34 0.71 44.91
C ALA A 33 -28.43 0.29 43.43
N TYR A 34 -29.43 -0.52 43.08
CA TYR A 34 -29.67 -0.93 41.68
C TYR A 34 -30.00 0.29 40.80
N ALA A 35 -30.90 1.19 41.29
CA ALA A 35 -31.21 2.42 40.56
C ALA A 35 -30.01 3.36 40.38
N GLN A 36 -29.13 3.44 41.40
CA GLN A 36 -27.87 4.17 41.29
C GLN A 36 -26.95 3.55 40.21
N GLY A 37 -26.85 2.22 40.14
CA GLY A 37 -26.11 1.53 39.11
C GLY A 37 -26.64 1.81 37.69
N MET A 38 -27.95 1.78 37.51
CA MET A 38 -28.60 2.14 36.25
C MET A 38 -28.34 3.61 35.83
N ALA A 39 -28.41 4.52 36.79
CA ALA A 39 -28.10 5.95 36.55
C ALA A 39 -26.61 6.15 36.16
N ALA A 40 -25.71 5.44 36.81
CA ALA A 40 -24.29 5.47 36.47
C ALA A 40 -24.02 4.92 35.07
N LEU A 41 -24.74 3.86 34.64
CA LEU A 41 -24.65 3.37 33.26
C LEU A 41 -25.13 4.41 32.24
N GLN A 42 -26.18 5.18 32.54
CA GLN A 42 -26.67 6.24 31.65
C GLN A 42 -25.64 7.35 31.45
N SER A 43 -24.78 7.59 32.45
CA SER A 43 -23.65 8.53 32.37
C SER A 43 -22.36 7.90 31.91
N ALA A 44 -22.38 6.63 31.46
CA ALA A 44 -21.21 5.85 31.07
C ALA A 44 -20.12 5.68 32.16
N ASP A 45 -20.48 5.87 33.43
CA ASP A 45 -19.60 5.67 34.58
C ASP A 45 -19.62 4.21 35.02
N LEU A 46 -18.79 3.38 34.38
CA LEU A 46 -18.70 1.93 34.67
C LEU A 46 -18.19 1.66 36.09
N ALA A 47 -17.38 2.52 36.66
CA ALA A 47 -16.83 2.30 38.00
C ALA A 47 -17.91 2.49 39.07
N SER A 48 -18.68 3.58 38.99
CA SER A 48 -19.83 3.81 39.88
C SER A 48 -20.93 2.79 39.66
N ALA A 49 -21.19 2.38 38.41
CA ALA A 49 -22.17 1.35 38.09
C ALA A 49 -21.79 0.01 38.73
N ARG A 50 -20.53 -0.40 38.65
CA ARG A 50 -19.97 -1.59 39.31
C ARG A 50 -20.22 -1.56 40.81
N ALA A 51 -19.72 -0.51 41.49
CA ALA A 51 -19.86 -0.37 42.93
C ALA A 51 -21.32 -0.44 43.40
N ALA A 52 -22.21 0.20 42.64
CA ALA A 52 -23.64 0.20 42.92
C ALA A 52 -24.28 -1.20 42.72
N PHE A 53 -23.98 -1.91 41.60
CA PHE A 53 -24.53 -3.25 41.37
C PHE A 53 -23.92 -4.31 42.31
N GLU A 54 -22.64 -4.21 42.68
CA GLU A 54 -22.05 -5.05 43.72
C GLU A 54 -22.75 -4.85 45.09
N ARG A 55 -23.09 -3.59 45.41
CA ARG A 55 -23.88 -3.31 46.61
C ARG A 55 -25.30 -3.88 46.52
N ALA A 56 -25.94 -3.75 45.33
CA ALA A 56 -27.29 -4.30 45.10
C ALA A 56 -27.28 -5.83 45.23
N ALA A 57 -26.31 -6.55 44.63
CA ALA A 57 -26.17 -8.00 44.70
C ALA A 57 -25.87 -8.48 46.14
N ARG A 58 -25.07 -7.75 46.91
CA ARG A 58 -24.83 -8.07 48.33
C ARG A 58 -26.07 -7.87 49.19
N LEU A 59 -26.87 -6.84 48.93
CA LEU A 59 -28.08 -6.55 49.69
C LEU A 59 -29.24 -7.46 49.29
N ALA A 60 -29.27 -7.88 48.04
CA ALA A 60 -30.28 -8.78 47.49
C ALA A 60 -29.61 -9.96 46.72
N PRO A 61 -28.97 -10.92 47.40
CA PRO A 61 -28.20 -12.00 46.77
C PRO A 61 -29.06 -13.02 45.99
N ARG A 62 -30.39 -12.85 46.01
CA ARG A 62 -31.33 -13.62 45.21
C ARG A 62 -31.99 -12.79 44.09
N SER A 63 -31.44 -11.63 43.76
CA SER A 63 -31.90 -10.83 42.61
C SER A 63 -31.15 -11.22 41.34
N PRO A 64 -31.76 -11.92 40.39
CA PRO A 64 -31.15 -12.26 39.13
C PRO A 64 -30.81 -11.02 38.29
N GLU A 65 -31.59 -9.94 38.42
CA GLU A 65 -31.38 -8.69 37.73
C GLU A 65 -30.10 -7.98 38.22
N ALA A 66 -29.84 -8.01 39.55
CA ALA A 66 -28.63 -7.42 40.12
C ALA A 66 -27.38 -8.17 39.66
N HIS A 67 -27.38 -9.50 39.67
CA HIS A 67 -26.30 -10.33 39.14
C HIS A 67 -26.10 -10.14 37.65
N ASN A 68 -27.19 -10.15 36.87
CA ASN A 68 -27.08 -9.90 35.41
C ASN A 68 -26.49 -8.53 35.07
N SER A 69 -26.91 -7.47 35.80
CA SER A 69 -26.40 -6.11 35.56
C SER A 69 -24.96 -5.98 36.02
N LEU A 70 -24.56 -6.61 37.12
CA LEU A 70 -23.16 -6.65 37.56
C LEU A 70 -22.30 -7.41 36.53
N GLY A 71 -22.74 -8.57 36.07
CA GLY A 71 -22.07 -9.34 35.03
C GLY A 71 -21.85 -8.54 33.75
N TRP A 72 -22.85 -7.76 33.36
CA TRP A 72 -22.73 -6.89 32.18
C TRP A 72 -21.64 -5.81 32.36
N VAL A 73 -21.57 -5.14 33.50
CA VAL A 73 -20.53 -4.12 33.79
C VAL A 73 -19.15 -4.76 33.84
N LEU A 74 -18.99 -5.93 34.48
CA LEU A 74 -17.74 -6.65 34.53
C LEU A 74 -17.27 -7.08 33.12
N LEU A 75 -18.19 -7.51 32.26
CA LEU A 75 -17.89 -7.84 30.87
C LEU A 75 -17.45 -6.61 30.08
N ALA A 76 -18.08 -5.44 30.32
CA ALA A 76 -17.69 -4.18 29.71
C ALA A 76 -16.31 -3.70 30.17
N GLN A 77 -15.89 -4.05 31.39
CA GLN A 77 -14.54 -3.83 31.94
C GLN A 77 -13.53 -4.89 31.52
N ASN A 78 -13.92 -5.84 30.65
CA ASN A 78 -13.10 -6.97 30.19
C ASN A 78 -12.75 -8.00 31.31
N GLU A 79 -13.50 -8.02 32.41
CA GLU A 79 -13.39 -9.02 33.48
C GLU A 79 -14.25 -10.23 33.15
N ILE A 80 -13.81 -11.09 32.22
CA ILE A 80 -14.63 -12.13 31.58
C ILE A 80 -15.07 -13.20 32.59
N ASP A 81 -14.16 -13.78 33.39
CA ASP A 81 -14.49 -14.85 34.33
C ASP A 81 -15.40 -14.38 35.46
N PRO A 82 -15.19 -13.23 36.11
CA PRO A 82 -16.16 -12.65 37.02
C PRO A 82 -17.53 -12.40 36.40
N ALA A 83 -17.60 -11.89 35.17
CA ALA A 83 -18.86 -11.66 34.46
C ALA A 83 -19.63 -12.98 34.24
N ILE A 84 -18.96 -14.06 33.83
CA ILE A 84 -19.54 -15.39 33.66
C ILE A 84 -20.11 -15.87 34.99
N ALA A 85 -19.41 -15.72 36.12
CA ALA A 85 -19.87 -16.13 37.41
C ALA A 85 -21.18 -15.43 37.82
N GLU A 86 -21.26 -14.12 37.58
CA GLU A 86 -22.45 -13.32 37.87
C GLU A 86 -23.64 -13.68 36.96
N PHE A 87 -23.42 -13.86 35.66
CA PHE A 87 -24.47 -14.34 34.74
C PHE A 87 -24.92 -15.74 35.09
N GLN A 88 -24.03 -16.65 35.51
CA GLN A 88 -24.36 -17.98 35.97
C GLN A 88 -25.23 -17.92 37.22
N ALA A 89 -24.91 -17.00 38.15
CA ALA A 89 -25.77 -16.78 39.34
C ALA A 89 -27.17 -16.31 38.93
N ALA A 90 -27.26 -15.39 37.94
CA ALA A 90 -28.56 -14.92 37.47
C ALA A 90 -29.41 -16.04 36.85
N VAL A 91 -28.87 -16.91 35.98
CA VAL A 91 -29.59 -18.01 35.35
C VAL A 91 -29.92 -19.13 36.35
N ASN A 92 -29.09 -19.34 37.38
CA ASN A 92 -29.36 -20.31 38.44
C ASN A 92 -30.51 -19.83 39.35
N LEU A 93 -30.65 -18.53 39.55
CA LEU A 93 -31.72 -17.93 40.33
C LEU A 93 -33.06 -17.91 39.58
N THR A 94 -33.00 -17.68 38.28
CA THR A 94 -34.17 -17.61 37.41
C THR A 94 -33.82 -18.28 36.09
N PHE A 95 -34.16 -19.55 35.95
CA PHE A 95 -33.76 -20.39 34.83
C PHE A 95 -34.38 -20.00 33.48
N ASP A 96 -35.45 -19.24 33.48
CA ASP A 96 -36.15 -18.71 32.29
C ASP A 96 -35.76 -17.26 31.97
N PHE A 97 -34.69 -16.73 32.58
CA PHE A 97 -34.22 -15.39 32.34
C PHE A 97 -33.41 -15.32 31.00
N SER A 98 -34.12 -15.22 29.89
CA SER A 98 -33.55 -15.22 28.53
C SER A 98 -32.41 -14.22 28.36
N GLN A 99 -32.54 -12.99 28.87
CA GLN A 99 -31.51 -11.96 28.78
C GLN A 99 -30.21 -12.38 29.48
N ALA A 100 -30.30 -13.04 30.64
CA ALA A 100 -29.09 -13.54 31.33
C ALA A 100 -28.42 -14.69 30.56
N HIS A 101 -29.18 -15.55 29.91
CA HIS A 101 -28.66 -16.58 29.02
C HIS A 101 -27.96 -15.99 27.80
N MET A 102 -28.52 -14.95 27.17
CA MET A 102 -27.86 -14.22 26.07
C MET A 102 -26.55 -13.58 26.52
N ASN A 103 -26.54 -12.90 27.66
CA ASN A 103 -25.36 -12.26 28.21
C ASN A 103 -24.27 -13.31 28.58
N LEU A 104 -24.68 -14.43 29.18
CA LEU A 104 -23.77 -15.53 29.47
C LEU A 104 -23.17 -16.14 28.20
N SER A 105 -23.98 -16.33 27.16
CA SER A 105 -23.49 -16.77 25.85
C SER A 105 -22.44 -15.82 25.28
N ASN A 106 -22.71 -14.52 25.29
CA ASN A 106 -21.76 -13.51 24.82
C ASN A 106 -20.45 -13.50 25.64
N ALA A 107 -20.53 -13.69 26.97
CA ALA A 107 -19.34 -13.79 27.83
C ALA A 107 -18.53 -15.06 27.55
N LEU A 108 -19.20 -16.19 27.31
CA LEU A 108 -18.56 -17.46 26.94
C LEU A 108 -17.88 -17.39 25.58
N LEU A 109 -18.45 -16.68 24.59
CA LEU A 109 -17.78 -16.41 23.32
C LEU A 109 -16.48 -15.61 23.51
N ARG A 110 -16.51 -14.58 24.36
CA ARG A 110 -15.28 -13.82 24.69
C ARG A 110 -14.22 -14.66 25.39
N LYS A 111 -14.64 -15.69 26.14
CA LYS A 111 -13.76 -16.69 26.77
C LYS A 111 -13.24 -17.73 25.77
N GLY A 112 -13.84 -17.86 24.59
CA GLY A 112 -13.53 -18.90 23.60
C GLY A 112 -14.32 -20.22 23.80
N ASP A 113 -15.30 -20.27 24.73
CA ASP A 113 -16.16 -21.46 24.94
C ASP A 113 -17.37 -21.44 24.01
N ALA A 114 -17.15 -21.83 22.75
CA ALA A 114 -18.20 -21.90 21.74
C ALA A 114 -19.32 -22.89 22.14
N LYS A 115 -18.98 -24.03 22.76
CA LYS A 115 -19.98 -25.04 23.15
C LYS A 115 -20.87 -24.55 24.26
N GLY A 116 -20.30 -23.92 25.27
CA GLY A 116 -21.04 -23.27 26.34
C GLY A 116 -21.94 -22.16 25.81
N ALA A 117 -21.42 -21.32 24.95
CA ALA A 117 -22.17 -20.23 24.34
C ALA A 117 -23.40 -20.71 23.56
N ILE A 118 -23.25 -21.72 22.70
CA ILE A 118 -24.37 -22.32 21.96
C ILE A 118 -25.43 -22.90 22.91
N ARG A 119 -25.02 -23.55 24.00
CA ARG A 119 -25.97 -24.11 24.98
C ARG A 119 -26.80 -22.99 25.59
N GLU A 120 -26.17 -21.94 26.09
CA GLU A 120 -26.89 -20.83 26.74
C GLU A 120 -27.74 -20.05 25.73
N ALA A 121 -27.26 -19.81 24.52
CA ALA A 121 -28.05 -19.15 23.47
C ALA A 121 -29.30 -19.99 23.07
N ARG A 122 -29.21 -21.32 23.06
CA ARG A 122 -30.38 -22.17 22.84
C ARG A 122 -31.42 -22.05 23.96
N GLU A 123 -30.98 -21.95 25.21
CA GLU A 123 -31.91 -21.71 26.33
C GLU A 123 -32.56 -20.32 26.20
N ALA A 124 -31.79 -19.30 25.78
CA ALA A 124 -32.36 -17.97 25.49
C ALA A 124 -33.48 -18.04 24.44
N VAL A 125 -33.26 -18.74 23.32
CA VAL A 125 -34.28 -18.96 22.27
C VAL A 125 -35.46 -19.77 22.80
N ARG A 126 -35.22 -20.78 23.61
CA ARG A 126 -36.27 -21.61 24.22
C ARG A 126 -37.21 -20.80 25.11
N PHE A 127 -36.66 -19.86 25.89
CA PHE A 127 -37.44 -19.05 26.81
C PHE A 127 -38.02 -17.78 26.18
N ALA A 128 -37.42 -17.32 25.08
CA ALA A 128 -37.90 -16.17 24.31
C ALA A 128 -37.97 -16.47 22.80
N PRO A 129 -38.89 -17.35 22.35
CA PRO A 129 -38.93 -17.85 20.97
C PRO A 129 -39.38 -16.79 19.92
N THR A 130 -39.79 -15.63 20.37
CA THR A 130 -40.17 -14.48 19.52
C THR A 130 -39.19 -13.32 19.64
N ASP A 131 -38.11 -13.46 20.38
CA ASP A 131 -37.09 -12.44 20.55
C ASP A 131 -36.00 -12.59 19.46
N SER A 132 -35.92 -11.63 18.55
CA SER A 132 -34.92 -11.62 17.47
C SER A 132 -33.49 -11.60 18.01
N GLU A 133 -33.24 -10.96 19.18
CA GLU A 133 -31.91 -10.91 19.78
C GLU A 133 -31.44 -12.26 20.32
N ALA A 134 -32.38 -13.12 20.78
CA ALA A 134 -32.04 -14.47 21.19
C ALA A 134 -31.54 -15.31 19.99
N TYR A 135 -32.20 -15.23 18.84
CA TYR A 135 -31.76 -15.88 17.61
C TYR A 135 -30.44 -15.29 17.06
N ARG A 136 -30.29 -13.97 17.12
CA ARG A 136 -29.02 -13.29 16.77
C ARG A 136 -27.86 -13.79 17.64
N THR A 137 -28.10 -13.95 18.94
CA THR A 137 -27.09 -14.47 19.88
C THR A 137 -26.73 -15.93 19.55
N LEU A 138 -27.73 -16.78 19.22
CA LEU A 138 -27.47 -18.14 18.79
C LEU A 138 -26.73 -18.21 17.45
N ALA A 139 -27.09 -17.35 16.48
CA ALA A 139 -26.39 -17.26 15.20
C ALA A 139 -24.91 -16.93 15.40
N ARG A 140 -24.61 -15.91 16.22
CA ARG A 140 -23.21 -15.53 16.53
C ARG A 140 -22.43 -16.64 17.22
N ALA A 141 -23.09 -17.38 18.13
CA ALA A 141 -22.46 -18.52 18.81
C ALA A 141 -22.15 -19.69 17.85
N ARG A 142 -23.03 -19.96 16.88
CA ARG A 142 -22.79 -20.95 15.82
C ARG A 142 -21.70 -20.54 14.86
N ASP A 143 -21.72 -19.30 14.40
CA ASP A 143 -20.68 -18.72 13.52
C ASP A 143 -19.29 -18.85 14.16
N PHE A 144 -19.16 -18.45 15.41
CA PHE A 144 -17.91 -18.59 16.16
C PHE A 144 -17.44 -20.05 16.29
N SER A 145 -18.35 -21.01 16.27
CA SER A 145 -18.03 -22.45 16.29
C SER A 145 -17.68 -23.03 14.91
N GLY A 146 -17.79 -22.23 13.83
CA GLY A 146 -17.62 -22.67 12.45
C GLY A 146 -18.87 -23.28 11.80
N ASP A 147 -20.04 -23.26 12.46
CA ASP A 147 -21.33 -23.71 11.92
C ASP A 147 -22.00 -22.56 11.14
N ALA A 148 -21.41 -22.18 9.99
CA ALA A 148 -21.90 -21.07 9.17
C ALA A 148 -23.36 -21.27 8.72
N ALA A 149 -23.70 -22.44 8.18
CA ALA A 149 -25.07 -22.72 7.73
C ALA A 149 -26.10 -22.65 8.88
N GLY A 150 -25.73 -23.15 10.07
CA GLY A 150 -26.55 -23.00 11.25
C GLY A 150 -26.69 -21.54 11.68
N ALA A 151 -25.64 -20.76 11.61
CA ALA A 151 -25.65 -19.34 11.94
C ALA A 151 -26.58 -18.56 11.01
N THR A 152 -26.45 -18.74 9.70
CA THR A 152 -27.30 -18.10 8.68
C THR A 152 -28.77 -18.45 8.87
N LYS A 153 -29.08 -19.73 9.19
CA LYS A 153 -30.44 -20.15 9.47
C LYS A 153 -31.05 -19.41 10.66
N GLU A 154 -30.32 -19.31 11.76
CA GLU A 154 -30.84 -18.63 12.98
C GLU A 154 -30.92 -17.11 12.74
N MET A 155 -29.97 -16.51 11.96
CA MET A 155 -30.01 -15.11 11.64
C MET A 155 -31.19 -14.76 10.72
N ARG A 156 -31.51 -15.59 9.72
CA ARG A 156 -32.75 -15.44 8.93
C ARG A 156 -33.97 -15.42 9.82
N ARG A 157 -34.01 -16.29 10.84
CA ARG A 157 -35.12 -16.30 11.80
C ARG A 157 -35.16 -15.00 12.62
N ALA A 158 -34.02 -14.46 13.00
CA ALA A 158 -33.97 -13.16 13.68
C ALA A 158 -34.53 -12.03 12.79
N VAL A 159 -34.17 -12.00 11.50
CA VAL A 159 -34.70 -11.03 10.51
C VAL A 159 -36.21 -11.20 10.32
N GLU A 160 -36.72 -12.44 10.22
CA GLU A 160 -38.16 -12.68 10.10
C GLU A 160 -38.95 -12.15 11.31
N LEU A 161 -38.37 -12.21 12.52
CA LEU A 161 -39.01 -11.75 13.75
C LEU A 161 -38.97 -10.20 13.88
N ASP A 162 -37.93 -9.55 13.37
CA ASP A 162 -37.79 -8.10 13.42
C ASP A 162 -37.19 -7.57 12.12
N PRO A 163 -37.96 -7.53 11.01
CA PRO A 163 -37.48 -7.13 9.70
C PRO A 163 -37.18 -5.64 9.56
N GLY A 164 -37.54 -4.83 10.55
CA GLY A 164 -37.25 -3.40 10.58
C GLY A 164 -35.88 -3.04 11.17
N ARG A 165 -35.11 -4.02 11.59
CA ARG A 165 -33.87 -3.79 12.32
C ARG A 165 -32.62 -3.93 11.43
N ALA A 166 -32.03 -2.80 11.09
CA ALA A 166 -30.89 -2.73 10.16
C ALA A 166 -29.69 -3.62 10.55
N GLU A 167 -29.42 -3.75 11.85
CA GLU A 167 -28.31 -4.58 12.35
C GLU A 167 -28.46 -6.06 12.04
N LEU A 168 -29.69 -6.58 11.96
CA LEU A 168 -29.94 -7.98 11.65
C LEU A 168 -29.68 -8.28 10.18
N HIS A 169 -30.05 -7.36 9.31
CA HIS A 169 -29.76 -7.44 7.88
C HIS A 169 -28.26 -7.35 7.60
N ASP A 170 -27.54 -6.47 8.29
CA ASP A 170 -26.09 -6.34 8.17
C ASP A 170 -25.36 -7.61 8.68
N ASP A 171 -25.75 -8.14 9.84
CA ASP A 171 -25.22 -9.40 10.38
C ASP A 171 -25.53 -10.58 9.43
N LEU A 172 -26.73 -10.64 8.83
CA LEU A 172 -27.11 -11.69 7.86
C LEU A 172 -26.28 -11.55 6.58
N GLY A 173 -26.12 -10.33 6.06
CA GLY A 173 -25.28 -10.06 4.90
C GLY A 173 -23.84 -10.53 5.10
N SER A 174 -23.27 -10.28 6.28
CA SER A 174 -21.92 -10.72 6.66
C SER A 174 -21.78 -12.25 6.68
N LEU A 175 -22.77 -12.97 7.23
CA LEU A 175 -22.81 -14.44 7.21
C LEU A 175 -22.91 -14.99 5.79
N LEU A 176 -23.72 -14.37 4.94
CA LEU A 176 -23.89 -14.76 3.55
C LEU A 176 -22.61 -14.57 2.72
N VAL A 177 -21.82 -13.54 3.02
CA VAL A 177 -20.47 -13.36 2.42
C VAL A 177 -19.58 -14.55 2.76
N HIS A 178 -19.55 -14.99 4.02
CA HIS A 178 -18.77 -16.16 4.45
C HIS A 178 -19.20 -17.45 3.74
N GLU A 179 -20.47 -17.56 3.36
CA GLU A 179 -21.00 -18.71 2.58
C GLU A 179 -20.82 -18.54 1.06
N GLY A 180 -20.27 -17.43 0.59
CA GLY A 180 -20.12 -17.13 -0.84
C GLY A 180 -21.41 -16.72 -1.54
N GLN A 181 -22.49 -16.43 -0.80
CA GLN A 181 -23.80 -16.03 -1.32
C GLN A 181 -23.84 -14.51 -1.58
N THR A 182 -22.92 -14.02 -2.42
CA THR A 182 -22.61 -12.60 -2.57
C THR A 182 -23.79 -11.74 -3.02
N LYS A 183 -24.67 -12.24 -3.91
CA LYS A 183 -25.84 -11.48 -4.39
C LYS A 183 -26.89 -11.28 -3.28
N GLU A 184 -27.08 -12.28 -2.46
CA GLU A 184 -28.02 -12.19 -1.36
C GLU A 184 -27.46 -11.28 -0.24
N ALA A 185 -26.15 -11.38 0.04
CA ALA A 185 -25.45 -10.49 0.95
C ALA A 185 -25.59 -9.01 0.54
N GLU A 186 -25.43 -8.71 -0.75
CA GLU A 186 -25.61 -7.35 -1.30
C GLU A 186 -27.05 -6.84 -1.07
N SER A 187 -28.04 -7.71 -1.25
CA SER A 187 -29.45 -7.39 -0.97
C SER A 187 -29.69 -7.07 0.49
N GLU A 188 -29.11 -7.87 1.41
CA GLU A 188 -29.26 -7.68 2.85
C GLU A 188 -28.55 -6.39 3.33
N PHE A 189 -27.34 -6.10 2.87
CA PHE A 189 -26.65 -4.82 3.18
C PHE A 189 -27.43 -3.63 2.63
N SER A 190 -28.00 -3.75 1.43
CA SER A 190 -28.84 -2.69 0.84
C SER A 190 -30.10 -2.46 1.65
N GLU A 191 -30.73 -3.52 2.18
CA GLU A 191 -31.89 -3.41 3.04
C GLU A 191 -31.52 -2.77 4.39
N ALA A 192 -30.38 -3.12 4.98
CA ALA A 192 -29.87 -2.47 6.17
C ALA A 192 -29.71 -0.94 5.95
N LEU A 193 -29.18 -0.54 4.80
CA LEU A 193 -29.02 0.89 4.43
C LEU A 193 -30.36 1.57 4.08
N ARG A 194 -31.31 0.85 3.51
CA ARG A 194 -32.67 1.37 3.31
C ARG A 194 -33.37 1.68 4.63
N LEU A 195 -33.22 0.79 5.61
CA LEU A 195 -33.76 0.95 6.96
C LEU A 195 -33.05 2.06 7.75
N ARG A 196 -31.74 2.13 7.63
CA ARG A 196 -30.92 3.12 8.32
C ARG A 196 -29.80 3.64 7.40
N PRO A 197 -30.04 4.73 6.67
CA PRO A 197 -29.07 5.29 5.70
C PRO A 197 -27.77 5.81 6.28
N ASP A 198 -27.68 6.00 7.58
CA ASP A 198 -26.48 6.42 8.31
C ASP A 198 -25.79 5.29 9.08
N PHE A 199 -26.02 4.04 8.66
CA PHE A 199 -25.43 2.87 9.31
C PHE A 199 -24.03 2.57 8.75
N ALA A 200 -23.00 3.18 9.34
CA ALA A 200 -21.61 3.04 8.91
C ALA A 200 -21.13 1.57 8.71
N PRO A 201 -21.47 0.58 9.56
CA PRO A 201 -21.08 -0.82 9.33
C PRO A 201 -21.59 -1.37 8.00
N ALA A 202 -22.87 -1.16 7.65
CA ALA A 202 -23.42 -1.68 6.39
C ALA A 202 -22.79 -0.99 5.15
N HIS A 203 -22.46 0.30 5.22
CA HIS A 203 -21.68 0.97 4.18
C HIS A 203 -20.29 0.34 4.03
N LEU A 204 -19.61 0.03 5.13
CA LEU A 204 -18.31 -0.65 5.08
C LEU A 204 -18.43 -2.04 4.46
N HIS A 205 -19.36 -2.88 4.96
CA HIS A 205 -19.50 -4.25 4.49
C HIS A 205 -19.92 -4.31 3.01
N LEU A 206 -20.89 -3.48 2.60
CA LEU A 206 -21.28 -3.36 1.20
C LEU A 206 -20.12 -2.84 0.33
N GLY A 207 -19.38 -1.85 0.81
CA GLY A 207 -18.23 -1.31 0.11
C GLY A 207 -17.13 -2.35 -0.10
N VAL A 208 -16.84 -3.17 0.89
CA VAL A 208 -15.87 -4.28 0.79
C VAL A 208 -16.37 -5.34 -0.21
N LEU A 209 -17.64 -5.72 -0.12
CA LEU A 209 -18.24 -6.69 -1.05
C LEU A 209 -18.15 -6.21 -2.50
N LEU A 210 -18.51 -4.95 -2.76
CA LEU A 210 -18.42 -4.34 -4.09
C LEU A 210 -16.97 -4.24 -4.59
N PHE A 211 -16.02 -4.00 -3.70
CA PHE A 211 -14.59 -4.02 -4.04
C PHE A 211 -14.14 -5.41 -4.51
N GLU A 212 -14.53 -6.46 -3.80
CA GLU A 212 -14.24 -7.85 -4.20
C GLU A 212 -14.88 -8.23 -5.55
N GLN A 213 -16.06 -7.68 -5.83
CA GLN A 213 -16.75 -7.81 -7.13
C GLN A 213 -16.13 -6.94 -8.24
N LYS A 214 -15.06 -6.17 -7.94
CA LYS A 214 -14.38 -5.22 -8.84
C LYS A 214 -15.28 -4.05 -9.30
N ALA A 215 -16.35 -3.77 -8.57
CA ALA A 215 -17.21 -2.61 -8.79
C ALA A 215 -16.65 -1.37 -8.09
N PHE A 216 -15.45 -0.96 -8.46
CA PHE A 216 -14.61 -0.01 -7.72
C PHE A 216 -15.25 1.38 -7.52
N ASP A 217 -16.04 1.86 -8.49
CA ASP A 217 -16.76 3.15 -8.35
C ASP A 217 -17.82 3.08 -7.25
N ALA A 218 -18.62 2.04 -7.24
CA ALA A 218 -19.65 1.82 -6.23
C ALA A 218 -19.02 1.54 -4.86
N ALA A 219 -17.95 0.73 -4.82
CA ALA A 219 -17.19 0.45 -3.61
C ALA A 219 -16.65 1.74 -2.96
N ALA A 220 -15.98 2.59 -3.74
CA ALA A 220 -15.46 3.87 -3.25
C ALA A 220 -16.57 4.78 -2.72
N GLY A 221 -17.75 4.78 -3.35
CA GLY A 221 -18.92 5.52 -2.86
C GLY A 221 -19.35 5.06 -1.47
N GLN A 222 -19.58 3.76 -1.30
CA GLN A 222 -19.99 3.18 -0.02
C GLN A 222 -18.92 3.36 1.08
N LEU A 223 -17.65 3.14 0.74
CA LEU A 223 -16.53 3.29 1.69
C LEU A 223 -16.31 4.75 2.10
N ASN A 224 -16.55 5.71 1.20
CA ASN A 224 -16.52 7.13 1.53
C ASN A 224 -17.63 7.49 2.52
N ASP A 225 -18.85 6.96 2.33
CA ASP A 225 -19.93 7.14 3.30
C ASP A 225 -19.59 6.48 4.65
N ALA A 226 -18.99 5.28 4.65
CA ALA A 226 -18.53 4.63 5.87
C ALA A 226 -17.52 5.51 6.64
N THR A 227 -16.51 6.08 5.95
CA THR A 227 -15.52 6.97 6.58
C THR A 227 -16.09 8.31 7.02
N ARG A 228 -17.11 8.83 6.34
CA ARG A 228 -17.81 10.05 6.73
C ARG A 228 -18.65 9.85 7.99
N LEU A 229 -19.30 8.70 8.12
CA LEU A 229 -20.17 8.34 9.25
C LEU A 229 -19.37 7.88 10.47
N ASP A 230 -18.28 7.16 10.25
CA ASP A 230 -17.33 6.73 11.28
C ASP A 230 -15.90 7.05 10.86
N ALA A 231 -15.50 8.30 11.09
CA ALA A 231 -14.16 8.79 10.75
C ALA A 231 -13.03 8.10 11.54
N GLY A 232 -13.35 7.35 12.61
CA GLY A 232 -12.40 6.60 13.41
C GLY A 232 -12.14 5.17 12.90
N ASN A 233 -12.80 4.74 11.84
CA ASN A 233 -12.70 3.37 11.34
C ASN A 233 -11.51 3.20 10.38
N ALA A 234 -10.39 2.68 10.90
CA ALA A 234 -9.18 2.45 10.11
C ALA A 234 -9.40 1.48 8.93
N GLN A 235 -10.26 0.48 9.11
CA GLN A 235 -10.56 -0.51 8.06
C GLN A 235 -11.33 0.13 6.90
N ALA A 236 -12.29 1.02 7.18
CA ALA A 236 -13.01 1.76 6.14
C ALA A 236 -12.05 2.63 5.31
N HIS A 237 -11.13 3.33 5.95
CA HIS A 237 -10.09 4.11 5.27
C HIS A 237 -9.14 3.23 4.45
N PHE A 238 -8.77 2.06 4.95
CA PHE A 238 -7.93 1.11 4.24
C PHE A 238 -8.58 0.61 2.94
N TYR A 239 -9.82 0.15 3.00
CA TYR A 239 -10.53 -0.32 1.80
C TYR A 239 -10.87 0.83 0.85
N LEU A 240 -11.17 2.04 1.38
CA LEU A 240 -11.34 3.24 0.55
C LEU A 240 -10.07 3.53 -0.25
N GLY A 241 -8.90 3.45 0.39
CA GLY A 241 -7.62 3.63 -0.28
C GLY A 241 -7.41 2.64 -1.42
N GLN A 242 -7.75 1.37 -1.21
CA GLN A 242 -7.68 0.36 -2.26
C GLN A 242 -8.64 0.66 -3.42
N ALA A 243 -9.90 0.96 -3.12
CA ALA A 243 -10.91 1.25 -4.14
C ALA A 243 -10.55 2.49 -4.98
N LEU A 244 -10.04 3.56 -4.35
CA LEU A 244 -9.60 4.77 -5.05
C LEU A 244 -8.42 4.50 -5.97
N ASN A 245 -7.49 3.64 -5.56
CA ASN A 245 -6.37 3.26 -6.42
C ASN A 245 -6.83 2.52 -7.68
N GLU A 246 -7.74 1.54 -7.54
CA GLU A 246 -8.28 0.80 -8.67
C GLU A 246 -9.09 1.70 -9.64
N LYS A 247 -9.60 2.85 -9.13
CA LYS A 247 -10.20 3.91 -9.94
C LYS A 247 -9.19 4.83 -10.63
N GLY A 248 -7.91 4.75 -10.27
CA GLY A 248 -6.85 5.64 -10.76
C GLY A 248 -6.67 6.94 -9.96
N ASP A 249 -7.37 7.11 -8.83
CA ASP A 249 -7.16 8.24 -7.90
C ASP A 249 -6.01 7.90 -6.90
N ALA A 250 -4.79 7.98 -7.39
CA ALA A 250 -3.61 7.65 -6.61
C ALA A 250 -3.42 8.58 -5.39
N GLU A 251 -3.74 9.86 -5.53
CA GLU A 251 -3.62 10.82 -4.41
C GLU A 251 -4.67 10.56 -3.34
N GLY A 252 -5.92 10.30 -3.74
CA GLY A 252 -6.99 9.93 -2.83
C GLY A 252 -6.67 8.64 -2.08
N ALA A 253 -6.10 7.64 -2.79
CA ALA A 253 -5.66 6.38 -2.21
C ALA A 253 -4.60 6.58 -1.11
N VAL A 254 -3.56 7.37 -1.39
CA VAL A 254 -2.51 7.68 -0.40
C VAL A 254 -3.10 8.40 0.82
N ARG A 255 -3.95 9.42 0.62
CA ARG A 255 -4.60 10.13 1.75
C ARG A 255 -5.44 9.19 2.62
N ALA A 256 -6.21 8.31 2.02
CA ALA A 256 -7.03 7.35 2.76
C ALA A 256 -6.16 6.37 3.56
N LEU A 257 -5.09 5.83 2.97
CA LEU A 257 -4.16 4.93 3.67
C LEU A 257 -3.38 5.65 4.79
N GLN A 258 -2.97 6.91 4.60
CA GLN A 258 -2.37 7.73 5.64
C GLN A 258 -3.32 7.89 6.85
N MET A 259 -4.62 8.04 6.58
CA MET A 259 -5.60 8.09 7.66
C MET A 259 -5.75 6.73 8.35
N ALA A 260 -5.79 5.62 7.60
CA ALA A 260 -5.85 4.27 8.18
C ALA A 260 -4.67 4.00 9.14
N VAL A 261 -3.44 4.30 8.73
CA VAL A 261 -2.25 4.09 9.57
C VAL A 261 -2.18 5.09 10.74
N LYS A 262 -2.70 6.30 10.59
CA LYS A 262 -2.82 7.27 11.68
C LYS A 262 -3.79 6.80 12.76
N LEU A 263 -4.92 6.24 12.36
CA LEU A 263 -5.94 5.72 13.28
C LEU A 263 -5.49 4.43 13.96
N GLN A 264 -4.82 3.56 13.22
CA GLN A 264 -4.31 2.29 13.70
C GLN A 264 -2.86 2.09 13.28
N PRO A 265 -1.88 2.62 14.04
CA PRO A 265 -0.45 2.50 13.71
C PRO A 265 0.05 1.05 13.58
N GLY A 266 -0.59 0.09 14.24
CA GLY A 266 -0.31 -1.34 14.16
C GLY A 266 -0.96 -2.07 12.98
N PHE A 267 -1.53 -1.36 12.00
CA PHE A 267 -2.15 -1.97 10.83
C PHE A 267 -1.10 -2.25 9.75
N PHE A 268 -0.50 -3.43 9.83
CA PHE A 268 0.58 -3.85 8.92
C PHE A 268 0.21 -3.72 7.44
N GLU A 269 -0.97 -4.23 7.04
CA GLU A 269 -1.42 -4.25 5.65
C GLU A 269 -1.56 -2.83 5.10
N ALA A 270 -2.05 -1.89 5.92
CA ALA A 270 -2.18 -0.49 5.55
C ALA A 270 -0.80 0.20 5.41
N GLN A 271 0.15 -0.08 6.33
CA GLN A 271 1.52 0.44 6.25
C GLN A 271 2.23 -0.06 4.99
N ASN A 272 2.14 -1.37 4.73
CA ASN A 272 2.78 -1.97 3.56
C ASN A 272 2.17 -1.44 2.25
N LEU A 273 0.85 -1.32 2.18
CA LEU A 273 0.15 -0.81 1.01
C LEU A 273 0.43 0.69 0.78
N LEU A 274 0.46 1.48 1.85
CA LEU A 274 0.87 2.90 1.78
C LEU A 274 2.28 3.03 1.19
N GLY A 275 3.22 2.20 1.65
CA GLY A 275 4.57 2.18 1.10
C GLY A 275 4.60 1.89 -0.40
N LEU A 276 3.83 0.92 -0.87
CA LEU A 276 3.73 0.57 -2.29
C LEU A 276 3.19 1.73 -3.15
N TRP A 277 2.16 2.44 -2.67
CA TRP A 277 1.58 3.56 -3.42
C TRP A 277 2.48 4.80 -3.40
N LEU A 278 3.11 5.10 -2.27
CA LEU A 278 4.10 6.18 -2.18
C LEU A 278 5.28 5.93 -3.11
N GLN A 279 5.76 4.68 -3.18
CA GLN A 279 6.85 4.29 -4.09
C GLN A 279 6.45 4.48 -5.56
N ARG A 280 5.23 4.06 -5.95
CA ARG A 280 4.70 4.24 -7.32
C ARG A 280 4.50 5.70 -7.70
N SER A 281 4.12 6.55 -6.76
CA SER A 281 3.96 8.00 -6.97
C SER A 281 5.28 8.78 -6.90
N GLY A 282 6.43 8.09 -6.73
CA GLY A 282 7.75 8.72 -6.68
C GLY A 282 8.14 9.27 -5.30
N ASN A 283 7.29 9.14 -4.28
CA ASN A 283 7.56 9.58 -2.90
C ASN A 283 8.35 8.50 -2.13
N VAL A 284 9.55 8.18 -2.62
CA VAL A 284 10.32 7.00 -2.17
C VAL A 284 10.76 7.10 -0.71
N ASP A 285 11.12 8.28 -0.22
CA ASP A 285 11.56 8.48 1.18
C ASP A 285 10.41 8.21 2.17
N GLU A 286 9.20 8.66 1.84
CA GLU A 286 8.00 8.35 2.64
C GLU A 286 7.66 6.86 2.56
N ALA A 287 7.82 6.23 1.37
CA ALA A 287 7.64 4.79 1.19
C ALA A 287 8.59 3.98 2.09
N VAL A 288 9.87 4.35 2.15
CA VAL A 288 10.85 3.73 3.06
C VAL A 288 10.39 3.83 4.51
N THR A 289 9.81 4.97 4.91
CA THR A 289 9.30 5.16 6.27
C THR A 289 8.13 4.22 6.56
N ALA A 290 7.16 4.11 5.66
CA ALA A 290 6.01 3.22 5.80
C ALA A 290 6.43 1.73 5.83
N PHE A 291 7.35 1.31 4.94
CA PHE A 291 7.86 -0.06 4.95
C PHE A 291 8.67 -0.40 6.21
N ARG A 292 9.42 0.55 6.77
CA ARG A 292 10.12 0.33 8.06
C ARG A 292 9.13 0.08 9.20
N GLU A 293 8.04 0.83 9.25
CA GLU A 293 6.99 0.56 10.24
C GLU A 293 6.32 -0.80 10.00
N ALA A 294 6.05 -1.17 8.74
CA ALA A 294 5.53 -2.50 8.42
C ALA A 294 6.48 -3.63 8.89
N VAL A 295 7.78 -3.52 8.64
CA VAL A 295 8.79 -4.50 9.09
C VAL A 295 8.85 -4.58 10.63
N LYS A 296 8.75 -3.45 11.35
CA LYS A 296 8.69 -3.46 12.82
C LYS A 296 7.46 -4.19 13.35
N LEU A 297 6.32 -4.05 12.67
CA LEU A 297 5.07 -4.72 13.07
C LEU A 297 5.11 -6.22 12.81
N GLN A 298 5.68 -6.65 11.69
CA GLN A 298 5.80 -8.06 11.32
C GLN A 298 7.22 -8.39 10.84
N PRO A 299 8.19 -8.55 11.76
CA PRO A 299 9.59 -8.82 11.41
C PRO A 299 9.83 -10.19 10.76
N GLU A 300 8.85 -11.09 10.87
CA GLU A 300 8.88 -12.41 10.22
C GLU A 300 8.17 -12.41 8.85
N ASN A 301 7.81 -11.24 8.32
CA ASN A 301 7.18 -11.14 7.01
C ASN A 301 8.24 -10.87 5.92
N PRO A 302 8.55 -11.85 5.06
CA PRO A 302 9.60 -11.71 4.06
C PRO A 302 9.27 -10.68 2.98
N ASP A 303 7.98 -10.52 2.61
CA ASP A 303 7.57 -9.53 1.62
C ASP A 303 7.74 -8.09 2.15
N GLY A 304 7.53 -7.87 3.45
CA GLY A 304 7.80 -6.58 4.11
C GLY A 304 9.28 -6.18 3.99
N HIS A 305 10.20 -7.09 4.29
CA HIS A 305 11.64 -6.86 4.12
C HIS A 305 12.01 -6.63 2.65
N ASN A 306 11.46 -7.42 1.72
CA ASN A 306 11.71 -7.25 0.30
C ASN A 306 11.26 -5.87 -0.20
N ASN A 307 10.07 -5.42 0.18
CA ASN A 307 9.53 -4.13 -0.22
C ASN A 307 10.37 -2.97 0.33
N LEU A 308 10.80 -3.07 1.60
CA LEU A 308 11.73 -2.11 2.19
C LEU A 308 13.07 -2.09 1.43
N GLY A 309 13.60 -3.27 1.12
CA GLY A 309 14.82 -3.42 0.33
C GLY A 309 14.72 -2.75 -1.04
N LEU A 310 13.63 -2.96 -1.77
CA LEU A 310 13.38 -2.33 -3.08
C LEU A 310 13.29 -0.80 -2.98
N ALA A 311 12.56 -0.27 -2.00
CA ALA A 311 12.46 1.17 -1.80
C ALA A 311 13.82 1.79 -1.45
N LEU A 312 14.61 1.15 -0.58
CA LEU A 312 15.98 1.58 -0.25
C LEU A 312 16.91 1.53 -1.48
N LEU A 313 16.77 0.51 -2.31
CA LEU A 313 17.55 0.39 -3.54
C LEU A 313 17.23 1.53 -4.52
N GLN A 314 15.97 1.91 -4.63
CA GLN A 314 15.51 3.01 -5.47
C GLN A 314 16.06 4.38 -5.01
N THR A 315 16.34 4.57 -3.72
CA THR A 315 17.03 5.78 -3.22
C THR A 315 18.53 5.81 -3.54
N GLY A 316 19.07 4.80 -4.22
CA GLY A 316 20.50 4.66 -4.49
C GLY A 316 21.32 4.05 -3.33
N ASN A 317 20.67 3.62 -2.27
CA ASN A 317 21.31 3.08 -1.06
C ASN A 317 21.43 1.56 -1.07
N ALA A 318 22.10 1.00 -2.07
CA ALA A 318 22.29 -0.45 -2.19
C ALA A 318 22.87 -1.10 -0.92
N SER A 319 23.80 -0.44 -0.25
CA SER A 319 24.41 -0.97 0.96
C SER A 319 23.43 -1.18 2.13
N ILE A 320 22.35 -0.37 2.19
CA ILE A 320 21.32 -0.47 3.23
C ILE A 320 20.20 -1.43 2.79
N SER A 321 19.97 -1.63 1.49
CA SER A 321 18.95 -2.54 0.97
C SER A 321 19.35 -4.02 1.13
N ILE A 322 20.63 -4.35 0.99
CA ILE A 322 21.16 -5.71 1.06
C ILE A 322 20.75 -6.46 2.34
N PRO A 323 20.90 -5.91 3.55
CA PRO A 323 20.46 -6.58 4.78
C PRO A 323 18.97 -6.96 4.78
N GLU A 324 18.12 -6.13 4.16
CA GLU A 324 16.68 -6.39 4.10
C GLU A 324 16.37 -7.56 3.15
N PHE A 325 16.98 -7.60 1.95
CA PHE A 325 16.84 -8.75 1.06
C PHE A 325 17.40 -10.05 1.68
N GLN A 326 18.51 -9.96 2.41
CA GLN A 326 19.03 -11.10 3.16
C GLN A 326 18.08 -11.54 4.27
N ALA A 327 17.36 -10.62 4.93
CA ALA A 327 16.32 -10.97 5.90
C ALA A 327 15.16 -11.71 5.22
N ALA A 328 14.68 -11.21 4.07
CA ALA A 328 13.65 -11.89 3.27
C ALA A 328 14.08 -13.31 2.89
N LEU A 329 15.32 -13.50 2.44
CA LEU A 329 15.88 -14.80 2.08
C LEU A 329 16.07 -15.74 3.28
N ARG A 330 16.43 -15.25 4.46
CA ARG A 330 16.44 -16.09 5.67
C ARG A 330 15.06 -16.67 5.99
N LEU A 331 13.99 -15.88 5.73
CA LEU A 331 12.62 -16.30 5.96
C LEU A 331 12.09 -17.22 4.84
N ARG A 332 12.51 -16.99 3.58
CA ARG A 332 12.19 -17.82 2.40
C ARG A 332 13.44 -18.08 1.55
N PRO A 333 14.26 -19.08 1.87
CA PRO A 333 15.61 -19.26 1.29
C PRO A 333 15.67 -19.57 -0.22
N ARG A 334 14.56 -19.96 -0.84
CA ARG A 334 14.49 -20.32 -2.27
C ARG A 334 13.56 -19.43 -3.08
N ASP A 335 13.19 -18.26 -2.55
CA ASP A 335 12.37 -17.31 -3.31
C ASP A 335 13.27 -16.60 -4.34
N THR A 336 13.04 -16.92 -5.61
CA THR A 336 13.82 -16.41 -6.74
C THR A 336 13.74 -14.88 -6.84
N ARG A 337 12.60 -14.26 -6.51
CA ARG A 337 12.44 -12.81 -6.55
C ARG A 337 13.39 -12.11 -5.57
N TYR A 338 13.53 -12.67 -4.35
CA TYR A 338 14.42 -12.07 -3.34
C TYR A 338 15.88 -12.26 -3.70
N GLN A 339 16.24 -13.41 -4.30
CA GLN A 339 17.59 -13.65 -4.82
C GLN A 339 17.93 -12.69 -5.96
N THR A 340 16.99 -12.49 -6.89
CA THR A 340 17.15 -11.53 -8.00
C THR A 340 17.35 -10.12 -7.46
N ASN A 341 16.48 -9.66 -6.54
CA ASN A 341 16.57 -8.33 -5.97
C ASN A 341 17.89 -8.12 -5.19
N LEU A 342 18.36 -9.14 -4.48
CA LEU A 342 19.66 -9.12 -3.80
C LEU A 342 20.81 -9.05 -4.81
N GLY A 343 20.75 -9.83 -5.90
CA GLY A 343 21.71 -9.76 -7.00
C GLY A 343 21.79 -8.37 -7.63
N VAL A 344 20.64 -7.75 -7.91
CA VAL A 344 20.56 -6.36 -8.43
C VAL A 344 21.15 -5.36 -7.42
N ALA A 345 20.88 -5.54 -6.12
CA ALA A 345 21.46 -4.69 -5.09
C ALA A 345 23.00 -4.81 -5.03
N TYR A 346 23.54 -6.01 -5.21
CA TYR A 346 24.98 -6.21 -5.33
C TYR A 346 25.56 -5.60 -6.61
N LEU A 347 24.86 -5.66 -7.75
CA LEU A 347 25.28 -4.97 -8.98
C LEU A 347 25.39 -3.45 -8.74
N GLN A 348 24.38 -2.85 -8.13
CA GLN A 348 24.39 -1.42 -7.84
C GLN A 348 25.49 -1.03 -6.84
N LYS A 349 25.85 -1.94 -5.92
CA LYS A 349 26.99 -1.79 -5.00
C LYS A 349 28.32 -2.05 -5.67
N THR A 350 28.35 -2.48 -6.95
CA THR A 350 29.54 -2.93 -7.68
C THR A 350 30.23 -4.18 -7.13
N ASP A 351 29.50 -4.98 -6.36
CA ASP A 351 29.94 -6.29 -5.84
C ASP A 351 29.51 -7.39 -6.82
N PHE A 352 30.21 -7.44 -7.96
CA PHE A 352 29.83 -8.31 -9.06
C PHE A 352 29.99 -9.80 -8.73
N ASP A 353 30.89 -10.15 -7.81
CA ASP A 353 31.05 -11.56 -7.37
C ASP A 353 29.82 -12.03 -6.60
N ALA A 354 29.35 -11.23 -5.66
CA ALA A 354 28.13 -11.53 -4.91
C ALA A 354 26.90 -11.57 -5.83
N ALA A 355 26.79 -10.62 -6.79
CA ALA A 355 25.69 -10.60 -7.75
C ALA A 355 25.64 -11.89 -8.59
N VAL A 356 26.77 -12.34 -9.13
CA VAL A 356 26.87 -13.60 -9.88
C VAL A 356 26.42 -14.79 -9.02
N GLY A 357 26.83 -14.84 -7.73
CA GLY A 357 26.43 -15.91 -6.82
C GLY A 357 24.91 -15.97 -6.61
N GLU A 358 24.26 -14.82 -6.41
CA GLU A 358 22.82 -14.77 -6.20
C GLU A 358 22.02 -15.12 -7.46
N PHE A 359 22.42 -14.63 -8.65
CA PHE A 359 21.74 -15.01 -9.89
C PHE A 359 21.93 -16.49 -10.24
N GLN A 360 23.12 -17.04 -9.98
CA GLN A 360 23.35 -18.48 -10.14
C GLN A 360 22.47 -19.31 -9.19
N ALA A 361 22.30 -18.87 -7.94
CA ALA A 361 21.42 -19.52 -6.98
C ALA A 361 19.95 -19.43 -7.41
N ALA A 362 19.52 -18.29 -7.95
CA ALA A 362 18.17 -18.11 -8.50
C ALA A 362 17.91 -19.05 -9.68
N LEU A 363 18.88 -19.20 -10.59
CA LEU A 363 18.80 -20.11 -11.74
C LEU A 363 18.75 -21.59 -11.37
N GLN A 364 19.25 -21.99 -10.20
CA GLN A 364 19.05 -23.38 -9.71
C GLN A 364 17.57 -23.69 -9.46
N THR A 365 16.79 -22.68 -9.09
CA THR A 365 15.34 -22.81 -8.84
C THR A 365 14.53 -22.58 -10.11
N SER A 366 14.94 -21.62 -10.94
CA SER A 366 14.24 -21.20 -12.16
C SER A 366 15.17 -21.24 -13.40
N PRO A 367 15.59 -22.42 -13.87
CA PRO A 367 16.60 -22.56 -14.93
C PRO A 367 16.11 -22.16 -16.33
N GLN A 368 14.84 -21.83 -16.50
CA GLN A 368 14.23 -21.40 -17.76
C GLN A 368 13.79 -19.93 -17.72
N ASP A 369 14.35 -19.14 -16.80
CA ASP A 369 14.03 -17.71 -16.69
C ASP A 369 15.02 -16.88 -17.54
N ALA A 370 14.51 -16.33 -18.65
CA ALA A 370 15.30 -15.52 -19.58
C ALA A 370 15.90 -14.28 -18.90
N THR A 371 15.16 -13.66 -17.99
CA THR A 371 15.59 -12.45 -17.28
C THR A 371 16.78 -12.76 -16.36
N LEU A 372 16.73 -13.88 -15.65
CA LEU A 372 17.84 -14.29 -14.79
C LEU A 372 19.13 -14.61 -15.56
N HIS A 373 19.02 -15.26 -16.73
CA HIS A 373 20.16 -15.46 -17.61
C HIS A 373 20.73 -14.12 -18.11
N TYR A 374 19.86 -13.19 -18.47
CA TYR A 374 20.27 -11.84 -18.86
C TYR A 374 21.00 -11.10 -17.73
N ASP A 375 20.44 -11.11 -16.50
CA ASP A 375 21.02 -10.46 -15.33
C ASP A 375 22.37 -11.08 -14.93
N LEU A 376 22.48 -12.42 -15.00
CA LEU A 376 23.74 -13.11 -14.79
C LEU A 376 24.78 -12.73 -15.87
N GLY A 377 24.35 -12.67 -17.12
CA GLY A 377 25.18 -12.21 -18.23
C GLY A 377 25.69 -10.78 -18.03
N LEU A 378 24.85 -9.86 -17.55
CA LEU A 378 25.24 -8.48 -17.20
C LEU A 378 26.29 -8.47 -16.08
N ALA A 379 26.08 -9.24 -15.01
CA ALA A 379 27.02 -9.33 -13.89
C ALA A 379 28.38 -9.87 -14.35
N LEU A 380 28.39 -10.91 -15.18
CA LEU A 380 29.60 -11.51 -15.76
C LEU A 380 30.32 -10.53 -16.69
N LYS A 381 29.59 -9.80 -17.53
CA LYS A 381 30.13 -8.75 -18.40
C LYS A 381 30.83 -7.65 -17.60
N LEU A 382 30.24 -7.20 -16.51
CA LEU A 382 30.83 -6.20 -15.61
C LEU A 382 32.08 -6.71 -14.90
N LYS A 383 32.26 -8.03 -14.79
CA LYS A 383 33.48 -8.69 -14.32
C LYS A 383 34.52 -8.92 -15.43
N ASP A 384 34.30 -8.41 -16.62
CA ASP A 384 35.14 -8.66 -17.82
C ASP A 384 35.21 -10.16 -18.25
N LYS A 385 34.22 -10.97 -17.82
CA LYS A 385 34.08 -12.38 -18.20
C LYS A 385 33.21 -12.49 -19.46
N LEU A 386 33.69 -11.90 -20.55
CA LEU A 386 32.89 -11.72 -21.77
C LEU A 386 32.42 -13.05 -22.39
N THR A 387 33.23 -14.11 -22.34
CA THR A 387 32.86 -15.43 -22.90
C THR A 387 31.72 -16.08 -22.11
N GLU A 388 31.80 -16.02 -20.77
CA GLU A 388 30.74 -16.53 -19.89
C GLU A 388 29.45 -15.69 -20.06
N ALA A 389 29.58 -14.35 -20.13
CA ALA A 389 28.46 -13.46 -20.35
C ALA A 389 27.74 -13.75 -21.69
N THR A 390 28.50 -13.96 -22.77
CA THR A 390 27.94 -14.32 -24.07
C THR A 390 27.13 -15.61 -24.02
N ALA A 391 27.59 -16.62 -23.27
CA ALA A 391 26.88 -17.89 -23.13
C ALA A 391 25.53 -17.68 -22.41
N GLU A 392 25.51 -16.85 -21.38
CA GLU A 392 24.28 -16.56 -20.63
C GLU A 392 23.30 -15.68 -21.45
N PHE A 393 23.79 -14.69 -22.21
CA PHE A 393 22.94 -13.89 -23.11
C PHE A 393 22.33 -14.74 -24.22
N ARG A 394 23.09 -15.69 -24.79
CA ARG A 394 22.54 -16.65 -25.78
C ARG A 394 21.46 -17.53 -25.17
N LYS A 395 21.61 -17.90 -23.89
CA LYS A 395 20.57 -18.64 -23.18
C LYS A 395 19.31 -17.80 -22.97
N ALA A 396 19.47 -16.53 -22.61
CA ALA A 396 18.35 -15.59 -22.51
C ALA A 396 17.63 -15.42 -23.86
N GLU A 397 18.39 -15.29 -24.96
CA GLU A 397 17.88 -15.21 -26.33
C GLU A 397 17.10 -16.47 -26.75
N GLU A 398 17.62 -17.68 -26.46
CA GLU A 398 16.92 -18.93 -26.73
C GLU A 398 15.56 -19.01 -26.03
N LEU A 399 15.47 -18.45 -24.81
CA LEU A 399 14.26 -18.49 -23.98
C LEU A 399 13.24 -17.39 -24.35
N ASP A 400 13.74 -16.22 -24.74
CA ASP A 400 12.90 -15.09 -25.20
C ASP A 400 13.55 -14.40 -26.43
N PRO A 401 13.30 -14.89 -27.64
CA PRO A 401 13.90 -14.37 -28.87
C PRO A 401 13.39 -12.98 -29.32
N GLN A 402 12.41 -12.42 -28.63
CA GLN A 402 11.85 -11.11 -28.99
C GLN A 402 12.39 -9.97 -28.12
N GLN A 403 13.24 -10.27 -27.15
CA GLN A 403 13.75 -9.28 -26.22
C GLN A 403 14.89 -8.46 -26.84
N ALA A 404 14.57 -7.25 -27.33
CA ALA A 404 15.53 -6.38 -28.02
C ALA A 404 16.76 -6.04 -27.18
N ASP A 405 16.62 -5.89 -25.86
CA ASP A 405 17.73 -5.56 -24.96
C ASP A 405 18.74 -6.70 -24.83
N VAL A 406 18.29 -7.97 -24.91
CA VAL A 406 19.18 -9.15 -24.94
C VAL A 406 20.03 -9.14 -26.20
N HIS A 407 19.41 -8.98 -27.38
CA HIS A 407 20.12 -8.89 -28.67
C HIS A 407 21.10 -7.71 -28.69
N TYR A 408 20.67 -6.55 -28.21
CA TYR A 408 21.54 -5.36 -28.13
C TYR A 408 22.76 -5.63 -27.25
N THR A 409 22.55 -6.16 -26.04
CA THR A 409 23.63 -6.39 -25.08
C THR A 409 24.58 -7.50 -25.53
N LEU A 410 24.03 -8.55 -26.13
CA LEU A 410 24.81 -9.63 -26.76
C LEU A 410 25.63 -9.08 -27.92
N GLY A 411 25.04 -8.29 -28.82
CA GLY A 411 25.72 -7.65 -29.93
C GLY A 411 26.86 -6.73 -29.48
N VAL A 412 26.64 -5.92 -28.44
CA VAL A 412 27.71 -5.09 -27.84
C VAL A 412 28.82 -5.95 -27.23
N THR A 413 28.48 -7.06 -26.59
CA THR A 413 29.45 -7.96 -25.97
C THR A 413 30.32 -8.68 -27.02
N LEU A 414 29.69 -9.16 -28.09
CA LEU A 414 30.38 -9.74 -29.24
C LEU A 414 31.29 -8.72 -29.94
N TRP A 415 30.85 -7.46 -30.08
CA TRP A 415 31.69 -6.38 -30.57
C TRP A 415 32.93 -6.17 -29.70
N GLN A 416 32.80 -6.18 -28.38
CA GLN A 416 33.93 -6.09 -27.45
C GLN A 416 34.90 -7.28 -27.58
N GLN A 417 34.40 -8.47 -27.92
CA GLN A 417 35.21 -9.65 -28.21
C GLN A 417 35.88 -9.62 -29.59
N GLY A 418 35.54 -8.67 -30.47
CA GLY A 418 36.05 -8.56 -31.83
C GLY A 418 35.31 -9.40 -32.87
N ASP A 419 34.21 -10.07 -32.48
CA ASP A 419 33.35 -10.80 -33.41
C ASP A 419 32.33 -9.86 -34.06
N PHE A 420 32.85 -9.05 -35.00
CA PHE A 420 32.02 -8.07 -35.70
C PHE A 420 30.89 -8.67 -36.54
N PRO A 421 31.08 -9.84 -37.22
CA PRO A 421 29.99 -10.49 -37.94
C PRO A 421 28.81 -10.85 -37.03
N ALA A 422 29.05 -11.59 -35.96
CA ALA A 422 28.00 -11.98 -35.02
C ALA A 422 27.39 -10.77 -34.32
N ALA A 423 28.21 -9.78 -33.94
CA ALA A 423 27.71 -8.54 -33.37
C ALA A 423 26.69 -7.82 -34.27
N ALA A 424 26.98 -7.75 -35.59
CA ALA A 424 26.08 -7.11 -36.55
C ALA A 424 24.76 -7.90 -36.72
N GLU A 425 24.78 -9.21 -36.64
CA GLU A 425 23.59 -10.06 -36.70
C GLU A 425 22.68 -9.78 -35.50
N GLU A 426 23.23 -9.80 -34.29
CA GLU A 426 22.48 -9.52 -33.07
C GLU A 426 21.92 -8.09 -33.03
N LEU A 427 22.71 -7.10 -33.44
CA LEU A 427 22.25 -5.72 -33.51
C LEU A 427 21.14 -5.51 -34.56
N ARG A 428 21.13 -6.26 -35.67
CA ARG A 428 20.01 -6.29 -36.61
C ARG A 428 18.76 -6.92 -35.98
N ALA A 429 18.92 -7.98 -35.21
CA ALA A 429 17.82 -8.55 -34.45
C ALA A 429 17.25 -7.55 -33.42
N ALA A 430 18.11 -6.84 -32.70
CA ALA A 430 17.69 -5.79 -31.76
C ALA A 430 16.84 -4.71 -32.41
N VAL A 431 17.28 -4.14 -33.57
CA VAL A 431 16.50 -3.10 -34.27
C VAL A 431 15.27 -3.66 -34.99
N HIS A 432 15.25 -4.94 -35.30
CA HIS A 432 14.03 -5.60 -35.80
C HIS A 432 12.99 -5.78 -34.70
N ALA A 433 13.40 -6.22 -33.52
CA ALA A 433 12.53 -6.40 -32.36
C ALA A 433 12.03 -5.05 -31.81
N LYS A 434 12.88 -4.00 -31.86
CA LYS A 434 12.55 -2.64 -31.39
C LYS A 434 12.99 -1.61 -32.44
N PRO A 435 12.11 -1.23 -33.40
CA PRO A 435 12.45 -0.33 -34.51
C PRO A 435 12.77 1.12 -34.12
N ASP A 436 12.49 1.53 -32.89
CA ASP A 436 12.78 2.86 -32.36
C ASP A 436 14.03 2.89 -31.44
N TYR A 437 14.90 1.87 -31.54
CA TYR A 437 16.09 1.71 -30.69
C TYR A 437 17.30 2.46 -31.28
N ALA A 438 17.39 3.78 -31.05
CA ALA A 438 18.44 4.64 -31.61
C ALA A 438 19.87 4.18 -31.30
N GLU A 439 20.12 3.74 -30.05
CA GLU A 439 21.44 3.25 -29.61
C GLU A 439 21.85 1.96 -30.34
N ALA A 440 20.88 1.07 -30.62
CA ALA A 440 21.17 -0.15 -31.37
C ALA A 440 21.52 0.15 -32.83
N TYR A 441 20.83 1.08 -33.48
CA TYR A 441 21.18 1.56 -34.82
C TYR A 441 22.56 2.22 -34.85
N TYR A 442 22.89 3.06 -33.87
CA TYR A 442 24.20 3.68 -33.75
C TYR A 442 25.31 2.62 -33.62
N THR A 443 25.10 1.65 -32.73
CA THR A 443 26.07 0.58 -32.50
C THR A 443 26.21 -0.31 -33.73
N LEU A 444 25.10 -0.68 -34.39
CA LEU A 444 25.13 -1.40 -35.67
C LEU A 444 25.92 -0.66 -36.72
N GLY A 445 25.69 0.65 -36.90
CA GLY A 445 26.45 1.48 -37.84
C GLY A 445 27.93 1.51 -37.51
N SER A 446 28.29 1.55 -36.23
CA SER A 446 29.68 1.53 -35.78
C SER A 446 30.38 0.20 -36.08
N VAL A 447 29.69 -0.93 -35.84
CA VAL A 447 30.17 -2.29 -36.16
C VAL A 447 30.32 -2.49 -37.68
N LEU A 448 29.33 -2.07 -38.47
CA LEU A 448 29.37 -2.15 -39.93
C LEU A 448 30.51 -1.32 -40.52
N LYS A 449 30.78 -0.14 -39.96
CA LYS A 449 31.93 0.66 -40.33
C LYS A 449 33.27 -0.10 -40.13
N GLN A 450 33.42 -0.81 -39.01
CA GLN A 450 34.59 -1.62 -38.73
C GLN A 450 34.72 -2.82 -39.70
N GLN A 451 33.58 -3.36 -40.19
CA GLN A 451 33.57 -4.37 -41.23
C GLN A 451 33.85 -3.85 -42.64
N GLY A 452 33.97 -2.54 -42.80
CA GLY A 452 34.11 -1.88 -44.11
C GLY A 452 32.83 -1.81 -44.93
N LYS A 453 31.66 -2.12 -44.35
CA LYS A 453 30.32 -2.05 -44.99
C LYS A 453 29.78 -0.66 -44.87
N LEU A 454 30.43 0.29 -45.59
CA LEU A 454 30.23 1.73 -45.35
C LEU A 454 28.83 2.24 -45.71
N GLU A 455 28.21 1.71 -46.76
CA GLU A 455 26.85 2.12 -47.21
C GLU A 455 25.79 1.65 -46.19
N GLU A 456 25.91 0.40 -45.70
CA GLU A 456 25.04 -0.12 -44.65
C GLU A 456 25.24 0.66 -43.35
N ALA A 457 26.48 0.97 -43.00
CA ALA A 457 26.82 1.77 -41.82
C ALA A 457 26.16 3.18 -41.88
N ALA A 458 26.26 3.85 -43.04
CA ALA A 458 25.65 5.16 -43.24
C ALA A 458 24.11 5.09 -43.09
N THR A 459 23.50 4.03 -43.61
CA THR A 459 22.04 3.81 -43.47
C THR A 459 21.64 3.65 -42.01
N ALA A 460 22.32 2.79 -41.27
CA ALA A 460 22.02 2.57 -39.85
C ALA A 460 22.25 3.86 -39.03
N LEU A 461 23.32 4.61 -39.28
CA LEU A 461 23.60 5.87 -38.56
C LEU A 461 22.58 6.95 -38.86
N ARG A 462 22.05 7.04 -40.10
CA ARG A 462 20.97 7.96 -40.45
C ARG A 462 19.67 7.61 -39.70
N GLU A 463 19.37 6.31 -39.53
CA GLU A 463 18.22 5.89 -38.72
C GLU A 463 18.41 6.25 -37.23
N ALA A 464 19.60 6.06 -36.67
CA ALA A 464 19.93 6.55 -35.32
C ALA A 464 19.66 8.04 -35.15
N ILE A 465 20.13 8.85 -36.10
CA ILE A 465 19.92 10.31 -36.12
C ILE A 465 18.44 10.67 -36.32
N ARG A 466 17.72 9.94 -37.17
CA ARG A 466 16.29 10.17 -37.39
C ARG A 466 15.50 9.94 -36.09
N LEU A 467 15.83 8.90 -35.36
CA LEU A 467 15.21 8.57 -34.08
C LEU A 467 15.62 9.51 -32.96
N GLN A 468 16.89 9.89 -32.94
CA GLN A 468 17.44 10.81 -31.95
C GLN A 468 18.33 11.89 -32.63
N PRO A 469 17.76 13.03 -33.06
CA PRO A 469 18.47 14.06 -33.77
C PRO A 469 19.61 14.73 -32.98
N ASP A 470 19.58 14.65 -31.66
CA ASP A 470 20.62 15.20 -30.77
C ASP A 470 21.69 14.16 -30.38
N PHE A 471 21.83 13.06 -31.14
CA PHE A 471 22.84 12.04 -30.90
C PHE A 471 24.20 12.40 -31.50
N ALA A 472 24.98 13.23 -30.82
CA ALA A 472 26.28 13.73 -31.30
C ALA A 472 27.23 12.62 -31.79
N GLY A 473 27.26 11.47 -31.13
CA GLY A 473 28.08 10.30 -31.51
C GLY A 473 27.71 9.73 -32.89
N ALA A 474 26.41 9.69 -33.20
CA ALA A 474 25.91 9.20 -34.49
C ALA A 474 26.31 10.15 -35.64
N HIS A 475 26.16 11.47 -35.46
CA HIS A 475 26.62 12.48 -36.41
C HIS A 475 28.11 12.39 -36.67
N THR A 476 28.92 12.29 -35.60
CA THR A 476 30.39 12.20 -35.71
C THR A 476 30.83 10.93 -36.43
N THR A 477 30.17 9.79 -36.11
CA THR A 477 30.49 8.51 -36.74
C THR A 477 30.07 8.51 -38.22
N LEU A 478 28.87 9.05 -38.53
CA LEU A 478 28.40 9.21 -39.91
C LEU A 478 29.30 10.10 -40.72
N ALA A 479 29.77 11.22 -40.17
CA ALA A 479 30.76 12.07 -40.83
C ALA A 479 32.04 11.32 -41.22
N GLY A 480 32.50 10.41 -40.34
CA GLY A 480 33.63 9.53 -40.61
C GLY A 480 33.36 8.52 -41.74
N VAL A 481 32.18 7.94 -41.78
CA VAL A 481 31.75 7.02 -42.84
C VAL A 481 31.60 7.73 -44.19
N LEU A 482 30.92 8.89 -44.23
CA LEU A 482 30.73 9.69 -45.45
C LEU A 482 32.06 10.14 -46.05
N ARG A 483 33.04 10.50 -45.22
CA ARG A 483 34.40 10.83 -45.69
C ARG A 483 35.07 9.64 -46.38
N GLN A 484 34.91 8.44 -45.87
CA GLN A 484 35.44 7.23 -46.49
C GLN A 484 34.73 6.85 -47.79
N LEU A 485 33.43 7.19 -47.90
CA LEU A 485 32.64 7.06 -49.14
C LEU A 485 32.91 8.15 -50.19
N GLY A 486 33.71 9.15 -49.84
CA GLY A 486 34.06 10.28 -50.75
C GLY A 486 33.04 11.44 -50.71
N ASP A 487 31.98 11.36 -49.92
CA ASP A 487 31.03 12.46 -49.70
C ASP A 487 31.60 13.46 -48.69
N THR A 488 32.45 14.33 -49.17
CA THR A 488 33.13 15.36 -48.33
C THR A 488 32.16 16.45 -47.85
N ALA A 489 31.12 16.77 -48.62
CA ALA A 489 30.13 17.78 -48.26
C ALA A 489 29.22 17.27 -47.14
N GLY A 490 28.68 16.05 -47.29
CA GLY A 490 27.88 15.38 -46.25
C GLY A 490 28.71 15.19 -44.97
N ALA A 491 29.95 14.76 -45.09
CA ALA A 491 30.86 14.59 -43.94
C ALA A 491 31.09 15.91 -43.17
N ALA A 492 31.24 17.03 -43.87
CA ALA A 492 31.41 18.35 -43.23
C ALA A 492 30.13 18.80 -42.51
N ALA A 493 28.96 18.58 -43.10
CA ALA A 493 27.67 18.89 -42.51
C ALA A 493 27.43 18.12 -41.22
N GLU A 494 27.62 16.81 -41.26
CA GLU A 494 27.44 15.94 -40.09
C GLU A 494 28.46 16.20 -38.99
N SER A 495 29.73 16.48 -39.37
CA SER A 495 30.77 16.88 -38.39
C SER A 495 30.42 18.17 -37.66
N LYS A 496 29.87 19.16 -38.39
CA LYS A 496 29.41 20.42 -37.82
C LYS A 496 28.23 20.18 -36.86
N ALA A 497 27.23 19.44 -37.29
CA ALA A 497 26.07 19.13 -36.48
C ALA A 497 26.47 18.41 -35.16
N GLY A 498 27.32 17.38 -35.25
CA GLY A 498 27.82 16.67 -34.08
C GLY A 498 28.59 17.55 -33.09
N ALA A 499 29.42 18.48 -33.63
CA ALA A 499 30.17 19.44 -32.81
C ALA A 499 29.25 20.46 -32.11
N GLU A 500 28.23 20.98 -32.81
CA GLU A 500 27.24 21.90 -32.25
C GLU A 500 26.42 21.23 -31.12
N ILE A 501 25.93 20.00 -31.34
CA ILE A 501 25.21 19.22 -30.33
C ILE A 501 26.11 18.94 -29.13
N GLY A 502 27.36 18.50 -29.38
CA GLY A 502 28.32 18.23 -28.30
C GLY A 502 28.61 19.48 -27.46
N LYS A 503 28.78 20.62 -28.10
CA LYS A 503 28.95 21.92 -27.44
C LYS A 503 27.73 22.27 -26.60
N GLN A 504 26.54 22.18 -27.17
CA GLN A 504 25.29 22.49 -26.48
C GLN A 504 25.08 21.61 -25.20
N LYS A 505 25.37 20.31 -25.27
CA LYS A 505 25.32 19.43 -24.12
C LYS A 505 26.34 19.81 -23.03
N THR A 506 27.57 20.16 -23.43
CA THR A 506 28.61 20.64 -22.51
C THR A 506 28.19 21.94 -21.83
N ASP A 507 27.67 22.89 -22.60
CA ASP A 507 27.18 24.17 -22.09
C ASP A 507 25.99 23.99 -21.11
N GLN A 508 25.05 23.08 -21.41
CA GLN A 508 23.94 22.73 -20.51
C GLN A 508 24.43 22.09 -19.20
N GLN A 509 25.42 21.21 -19.28
CA GLN A 509 26.00 20.60 -18.06
C GLN A 509 26.70 21.63 -17.18
N ALA A 510 27.47 22.54 -17.82
CA ALA A 510 28.12 23.66 -17.13
C ALA A 510 27.07 24.58 -16.45
N ALA A 511 25.99 24.90 -17.16
CA ALA A 511 24.89 25.68 -16.60
C ALA A 511 24.21 25.03 -15.43
N LEU A 512 23.95 23.71 -15.50
CA LEU A 512 23.36 22.95 -14.41
C LEU A 512 24.27 22.93 -13.16
N PHE A 513 25.59 22.70 -13.38
CA PHE A 513 26.57 22.70 -12.30
C PHE A 513 26.65 24.08 -11.62
N ALA A 514 26.75 25.16 -12.40
CA ALA A 514 26.79 26.53 -11.91
C ALA A 514 25.48 26.89 -11.16
N THR A 515 24.31 26.45 -11.67
CA THR A 515 23.03 26.67 -11.01
C THR A 515 22.96 25.94 -9.66
N ASN A 516 23.40 24.68 -9.57
CA ASN A 516 23.44 23.94 -8.33
C ASN A 516 24.43 24.54 -7.32
N SER A 517 25.56 25.06 -7.78
CA SER A 517 26.51 25.82 -6.95
C SER A 517 25.87 27.10 -6.42
N GLY A 518 25.22 27.87 -7.31
CA GLY A 518 24.48 29.07 -6.93
C GLY A 518 23.39 28.85 -5.91
N LYS A 519 22.61 27.75 -6.03
CA LYS A 519 21.61 27.36 -5.03
C LYS A 519 22.21 27.11 -3.65
N ARG A 520 23.37 26.45 -3.57
CA ARG A 520 24.08 26.23 -2.29
C ARG A 520 24.50 27.54 -1.66
N LEU A 521 25.07 28.47 -2.45
CA LEU A 521 25.47 29.81 -1.98
C LEU A 521 24.25 30.64 -1.55
N LEU A 522 23.14 30.55 -2.27
CA LEU A 522 21.89 31.21 -1.92
C LEU A 522 21.34 30.73 -0.58
N ASN A 523 21.44 29.43 -0.33
CA ASN A 523 20.99 28.81 0.93
C ASN A 523 21.93 29.15 2.11
N SER A 524 23.22 29.36 1.87
CA SER A 524 24.17 29.81 2.88
C SER A 524 24.15 31.34 3.12
N GLY A 525 23.33 32.08 2.36
CA GLY A 525 23.19 33.55 2.48
C GLY A 525 24.19 34.37 1.67
N ASP A 526 25.10 33.73 0.91
CA ASP A 526 26.00 34.41 0.00
C ASP A 526 25.28 34.79 -1.29
N LEU A 527 24.58 35.92 -1.27
CA LEU A 527 23.78 36.41 -2.38
C LEU A 527 24.63 36.81 -3.58
N ASP A 528 25.78 37.45 -3.39
CA ASP A 528 26.65 37.91 -4.48
C ASP A 528 27.32 36.71 -5.20
N GLY A 529 27.80 35.75 -4.42
CA GLY A 529 28.31 34.49 -4.96
C GLY A 529 27.25 33.71 -5.74
N ALA A 530 26.02 33.64 -5.22
CA ALA A 530 24.88 32.97 -5.88
C ALA A 530 24.56 33.66 -7.22
N ILE A 531 24.42 34.99 -7.25
CA ILE A 531 24.14 35.78 -8.45
C ILE A 531 25.24 35.56 -9.50
N SER A 532 26.52 35.56 -9.09
CA SER A 532 27.64 35.29 -9.97
C SER A 532 27.56 33.92 -10.65
N GLN A 533 27.22 32.88 -9.87
CA GLN A 533 27.05 31.51 -10.39
C GLN A 533 25.86 31.40 -11.34
N PHE A 534 24.72 32.01 -11.01
CA PHE A 534 23.56 32.01 -11.91
C PHE A 534 23.81 32.77 -13.21
N ARG A 535 24.53 33.90 -13.18
CA ARG A 535 24.95 34.60 -14.38
C ARG A 535 25.94 33.78 -15.23
N SER A 536 26.84 33.04 -14.58
CA SER A 536 27.71 32.07 -15.26
C SER A 536 26.92 30.97 -15.96
N ALA A 537 25.88 30.45 -15.27
CA ALA A 537 24.98 29.44 -15.84
C ALA A 537 24.24 29.96 -17.08
N ILE A 538 23.70 31.17 -17.02
CA ILE A 538 23.05 31.85 -18.16
C ILE A 538 24.05 32.14 -19.29
N GLY A 539 25.28 32.49 -18.96
CA GLY A 539 26.37 32.68 -19.96
C GLY A 539 26.69 31.39 -20.72
N ALA A 540 26.67 30.24 -20.04
CA ALA A 540 26.86 28.94 -20.67
C ALA A 540 25.63 28.50 -21.48
N ALA A 541 24.43 28.59 -20.91
CA ALA A 541 23.16 28.18 -21.54
C ALA A 541 22.11 29.29 -21.38
N PRO A 542 22.00 30.24 -22.31
CA PRO A 542 21.07 31.38 -22.20
C PRO A 542 19.58 31.02 -22.21
N GLU A 543 19.25 29.81 -22.63
CA GLU A 543 17.86 29.30 -22.67
C GLU A 543 17.53 28.36 -21.50
N TYR A 544 18.40 28.30 -20.49
CA TYR A 544 18.15 27.47 -19.33
C TYR A 544 17.24 28.21 -18.33
N ALA A 545 15.94 27.99 -18.46
CA ALA A 545 14.89 28.63 -17.66
C ALA A 545 15.14 28.57 -16.13
N GLY A 546 15.65 27.42 -15.64
CA GLY A 546 15.97 27.23 -14.22
C GLY A 546 17.04 28.22 -13.69
N ALA A 547 18.04 28.59 -14.48
CA ALA A 547 19.06 29.57 -14.08
C ALA A 547 18.49 30.99 -13.98
N HIS A 548 17.64 31.40 -14.93
CA HIS A 548 16.94 32.68 -14.89
C HIS A 548 16.02 32.79 -13.67
N PHE A 549 15.25 31.72 -13.38
CA PHE A 549 14.38 31.71 -12.22
C PHE A 549 15.16 31.83 -10.88
N GLN A 550 16.26 31.10 -10.75
CA GLN A 550 17.10 31.16 -9.55
C GLN A 550 17.83 32.50 -9.42
N LEU A 551 18.27 33.12 -10.54
CA LEU A 551 18.81 34.45 -10.52
C LEU A 551 17.77 35.48 -10.07
N GLY A 552 16.52 35.35 -10.57
CA GLY A 552 15.40 36.20 -10.13
C GLY A 552 15.18 36.13 -8.62
N LEU A 553 15.19 34.90 -8.02
CA LEU A 553 15.06 34.70 -6.58
C LEU A 553 16.23 35.35 -5.80
N ALA A 554 17.47 35.21 -6.28
CA ALA A 554 18.64 35.80 -5.63
C ALA A 554 18.61 37.32 -5.66
N LEU A 555 18.28 37.91 -6.81
CA LEU A 555 18.13 39.38 -6.98
C LEU A 555 16.98 39.92 -6.12
N GLN A 556 15.86 39.24 -6.06
CA GLN A 556 14.74 39.62 -5.20
C GLN A 556 15.14 39.67 -3.74
N ARG A 557 15.87 38.64 -3.24
CA ARG A 557 16.40 38.61 -1.86
C ARG A 557 17.41 39.72 -1.60
N LYS A 558 18.16 40.12 -2.61
CA LYS A 558 19.13 41.22 -2.53
C LYS A 558 18.46 42.61 -2.57
N GLY A 559 17.19 42.68 -3.00
CA GLY A 559 16.43 43.93 -3.13
C GLY A 559 16.46 44.55 -4.54
N GLU A 560 17.09 43.91 -5.53
CA GLU A 560 17.18 44.35 -6.92
C GLU A 560 15.92 43.92 -7.71
N LYS A 561 14.78 44.54 -7.36
CA LYS A 561 13.46 44.09 -7.81
C LYS A 561 13.23 44.18 -9.32
N ASP A 562 13.76 45.23 -9.97
CA ASP A 562 13.56 45.45 -11.41
C ASP A 562 14.32 44.39 -12.25
N GLU A 563 15.52 44.03 -11.84
CA GLU A 563 16.30 42.97 -12.49
C GLU A 563 15.66 41.60 -12.20
N ALA A 564 15.23 41.34 -10.98
CA ALA A 564 14.52 40.10 -10.62
C ALA A 564 13.28 39.89 -11.51
N ALA A 565 12.48 40.93 -11.71
CA ALA A 565 11.28 40.87 -12.56
C ALA A 565 11.60 40.57 -14.03
N LYS A 566 12.76 41.02 -14.56
CA LYS A 566 13.22 40.68 -15.92
C LYS A 566 13.57 39.18 -16.00
N GLU A 567 14.32 38.68 -15.03
CA GLU A 567 14.76 37.29 -15.01
C GLU A 567 13.57 36.32 -14.82
N PHE A 568 12.60 36.65 -13.98
CA PHE A 568 11.37 35.84 -13.85
C PHE A 568 10.55 35.83 -15.15
N ARG A 569 10.42 36.97 -15.85
CA ARG A 569 9.75 36.99 -17.15
C ARG A 569 10.46 36.09 -18.15
N ARG A 570 11.82 36.17 -18.21
CA ARG A 570 12.59 35.33 -19.12
C ARG A 570 12.45 33.82 -18.75
N ALA A 571 12.45 33.48 -17.47
CA ALA A 571 12.20 32.12 -17.02
C ALA A 571 10.80 31.61 -17.46
N ALA A 572 9.76 32.42 -17.30
CA ALA A 572 8.39 32.08 -17.69
C ALA A 572 8.20 32.00 -19.23
N GLU A 573 8.93 32.82 -20.02
CA GLU A 573 8.96 32.71 -21.48
C GLU A 573 9.57 31.37 -21.94
N LEU A 574 10.60 30.89 -21.24
CA LEU A 574 11.33 29.66 -21.55
C LEU A 574 10.61 28.43 -21.00
N ASP A 575 10.01 28.52 -19.80
CA ASP A 575 9.17 27.48 -19.17
C ASP A 575 8.00 28.14 -18.41
N PRO A 576 6.77 28.08 -18.94
CA PRO A 576 5.59 28.70 -18.32
C PRO A 576 5.28 28.21 -16.90
N ARG A 577 5.82 27.06 -16.49
CA ARG A 577 5.65 26.51 -15.12
C ARG A 577 6.50 27.26 -14.08
N LEU A 578 7.48 28.07 -14.52
CA LEU A 578 8.35 28.88 -13.68
C LEU A 578 7.88 30.34 -13.61
N ALA A 579 6.57 30.58 -13.53
CA ALA A 579 6.04 31.92 -13.27
C ALA A 579 6.55 32.45 -11.92
N ALA A 580 6.68 33.79 -11.81
CA ALA A 580 7.14 34.44 -10.58
C ALA A 580 6.29 34.06 -9.38
N PRO A 581 6.90 33.85 -8.20
CA PRO A 581 6.18 33.53 -6.97
C PRO A 581 5.35 34.70 -6.45
#